data_0ca677f567862b0148fe56ecbf344562
#
_entry.id   0ca677f567862b0148fe56ecbf344562
#
_cell.length_a   1.000
_cell.length_b   1.000
_cell.length_c   1.000
_cell.angle_alpha   90.00
_cell.angle_beta   90.00
_cell.angle_gamma   90.00
#
_symmetry.space_group_name_H-M   'P 1'
#
loop_
_entity.id
_entity.type
_entity.pdbx_description
1 polymer ?
#
loop_
_entity_poly.entity_id
_entity_poly.type
_entity_poly.pdbx_seq_one_letter_code
_entity_poly.pdbx_strand_id
1 'polypeptide(L)'
;MSQALPLITRQGDRIAIVTGLRTPFARQATAFHGVPAIDLGKMVVGEMLARSDIPAEVIEQLVFGQVVQMPEAPNIAREIVLGTVNCL
;
A
#
# COMPACT_ATOMS: atom_id res chain seq x y z
N MET A 1 -4.96 -28.86 -6.34
CA MET A 1 -4.31 -27.60 -5.97
C MET A 1 -3.28 -27.24 -7.03
N SER A 2 -3.45 -26.10 -7.67
CA SER A 2 -2.45 -25.64 -8.62
C SER A 2 -1.22 -25.15 -7.89
N GLN A 3 -0.05 -25.54 -8.34
CA GLN A 3 1.18 -24.99 -7.83
C GLN A 3 1.38 -23.61 -8.47
N ALA A 4 1.57 -22.59 -7.63
CA ALA A 4 1.90 -21.28 -8.12
C ALA A 4 3.30 -21.30 -8.75
N LEU A 5 3.42 -20.76 -9.96
CA LEU A 5 4.72 -20.58 -10.58
C LEU A 5 5.48 -19.47 -9.85
N PRO A 6 6.78 -19.64 -9.64
CA PRO A 6 7.55 -18.56 -9.00
C PRO A 6 7.58 -17.33 -9.90
N LEU A 7 7.52 -16.15 -9.27
CA LEU A 7 7.69 -14.90 -9.98
C LEU A 7 9.17 -14.69 -10.24
N ILE A 8 9.52 -14.52 -11.51
CA ILE A 8 10.91 -14.39 -11.93
C ILE A 8 11.02 -13.22 -12.90
N THR A 9 12.02 -12.38 -12.75
CA THR A 9 12.29 -11.29 -13.67
C THR A 9 12.89 -11.86 -14.98
N ARG A 10 13.00 -10.98 -16.00
CA ARG A 10 13.64 -11.37 -17.26
C ARG A 10 15.10 -11.77 -17.08
N GLN A 11 15.77 -11.24 -16.07
CA GLN A 11 17.16 -11.56 -15.76
C GLN A 11 17.28 -12.86 -14.94
N GLY A 12 16.16 -13.51 -14.61
CA GLY A 12 16.16 -14.73 -13.82
C GLY A 12 16.15 -14.51 -12.31
N ASP A 13 16.05 -13.28 -11.83
CA ASP A 13 15.96 -13.01 -10.41
C ASP A 13 14.58 -13.37 -9.87
N ARG A 14 14.54 -13.91 -8.68
CA ARG A 14 13.27 -14.24 -8.02
C ARG A 14 12.61 -13.00 -7.45
N ILE A 15 11.28 -12.99 -7.52
CA ILE A 15 10.46 -11.95 -6.91
C ILE A 15 9.73 -12.57 -5.73
N ALA A 16 9.87 -11.95 -4.56
CA ALA A 16 9.22 -12.42 -3.35
C ALA A 16 8.03 -11.54 -3.00
N ILE A 17 6.90 -12.18 -2.63
CA ILE A 17 5.79 -11.50 -1.98
C ILE A 17 5.96 -11.72 -0.49
N VAL A 18 6.30 -10.65 0.23
CA VAL A 18 6.70 -10.75 1.64
C VAL A 18 5.49 -10.74 2.57
N THR A 19 4.56 -9.83 2.33
CA THR A 19 3.39 -9.66 3.20
C THR A 19 2.29 -8.92 2.45
N GLY A 20 1.10 -8.92 3.03
CA GLY A 20 -0.03 -8.16 2.52
C GLY A 20 -0.94 -7.73 3.64
N LEU A 21 -1.69 -6.67 3.41
CA LEU A 21 -2.63 -6.14 4.39
C LEU A 21 -3.71 -5.34 3.68
N ARG A 22 -4.90 -5.33 4.25
CA ARG A 22 -6.01 -4.52 3.74
C ARG A 22 -6.85 -4.00 4.88
N THR A 23 -7.64 -2.97 4.60
CA THR A 23 -8.73 -2.58 5.50
C THR A 23 -9.88 -3.58 5.38
N PRO A 24 -10.76 -3.67 6.39
CA PRO A 24 -11.97 -4.48 6.27
C PRO A 24 -12.84 -4.03 5.09
N PHE A 25 -13.56 -4.96 4.49
CA PHE A 25 -14.57 -4.62 3.49
C PHE A 25 -15.73 -3.91 4.17
N ALA A 26 -16.20 -2.83 3.53
CA ALA A 26 -17.33 -2.08 4.03
C ALA A 26 -18.19 -1.61 2.86
N ARG A 27 -19.50 -1.49 3.10
CA ARG A 27 -20.41 -0.91 2.12
C ARG A 27 -20.12 0.58 1.96
N GLN A 28 -20.42 1.10 0.78
CA GLN A 28 -20.34 2.52 0.51
C GLN A 28 -21.14 3.31 1.57
N ALA A 29 -20.53 4.41 2.04
CA ALA A 29 -21.15 5.33 3.00
C ALA A 29 -21.58 4.69 4.33
N THR A 30 -20.85 3.66 4.77
CA THR A 30 -21.09 3.03 6.08
C THR A 30 -19.91 3.25 7.02
N ALA A 31 -19.14 2.19 7.32
CA ALA A 31 -18.10 2.23 8.35
C ALA A 31 -17.03 3.28 8.11
N PHE A 32 -16.67 3.53 6.84
CA PHE A 32 -15.60 4.47 6.49
C PHE A 32 -16.15 5.78 5.92
N HIS A 33 -17.40 6.10 6.19
CA HIS A 33 -18.04 7.28 5.58
C HIS A 33 -17.29 8.58 5.83
N GLY A 34 -16.75 8.77 7.02
CA GLY A 34 -16.02 9.97 7.37
C GLY A 34 -14.51 9.88 7.18
N VAL A 35 -14.01 8.83 6.53
CA VAL A 35 -12.57 8.59 6.39
C VAL A 35 -12.16 8.77 4.93
N PRO A 36 -11.31 9.78 4.62
CA PRO A 36 -10.82 9.96 3.26
C PRO A 36 -9.97 8.76 2.80
N ALA A 37 -9.94 8.55 1.49
CA ALA A 37 -9.17 7.44 0.91
C ALA A 37 -7.68 7.52 1.27
N ILE A 38 -7.12 8.73 1.31
CA ILE A 38 -5.72 8.93 1.67
C ILE A 38 -5.44 8.47 3.11
N ASP A 39 -6.38 8.70 4.04
CA ASP A 39 -6.22 8.26 5.42
C ASP A 39 -6.27 6.74 5.53
N LEU A 40 -7.16 6.09 4.77
CA LEU A 40 -7.19 4.63 4.70
C LEU A 40 -5.87 4.08 4.17
N GLY A 41 -5.32 4.70 3.13
CA GLY A 41 -4.03 4.31 2.57
C GLY A 41 -2.89 4.47 3.56
N LYS A 42 -2.85 5.58 4.29
CA LYS A 42 -1.84 5.80 5.32
C LYS A 42 -1.93 4.77 6.44
N MET A 43 -3.14 4.44 6.87
CA MET A 43 -3.36 3.41 7.90
C MET A 43 -2.84 2.05 7.47
N VAL A 44 -3.15 1.62 6.25
CA VAL A 44 -2.72 0.33 5.73
C VAL A 44 -1.21 0.28 5.57
N VAL A 45 -0.61 1.28 4.94
CA VAL A 45 0.83 1.30 4.71
C VAL A 45 1.60 1.38 6.02
N GLY A 46 1.18 2.26 6.93
CA GLY A 46 1.82 2.39 8.24
C GLY A 46 1.77 1.10 9.04
N GLU A 47 0.62 0.44 9.08
CA GLU A 47 0.45 -0.82 9.79
C GLU A 47 1.27 -1.95 9.15
N MET A 48 1.31 -1.99 7.83
CA MET A 48 2.09 -3.00 7.13
C MET A 48 3.59 -2.84 7.40
N LEU A 49 4.09 -1.61 7.42
CA LEU A 49 5.48 -1.35 7.78
C LEU A 49 5.78 -1.80 9.21
N ALA A 50 4.86 -1.54 10.14
CA ALA A 50 5.03 -1.94 11.53
C ALA A 50 5.05 -3.46 11.70
N ARG A 51 4.18 -4.17 10.98
CA ARG A 51 4.06 -5.63 11.10
C ARG A 51 5.13 -6.40 10.36
N SER A 52 5.66 -5.86 9.28
CA SER A 52 6.59 -6.59 8.42
C SER A 52 8.02 -6.61 8.95
N ASP A 53 8.35 -5.76 9.91
CA ASP A 53 9.72 -5.56 10.41
C ASP A 53 10.73 -5.18 9.33
N ILE A 54 10.25 -4.71 8.18
CA ILE A 54 11.11 -4.25 7.11
C ILE A 54 11.44 -2.77 7.35
N PRO A 55 12.73 -2.40 7.39
CA PRO A 55 13.09 -0.99 7.50
C PRO A 55 12.56 -0.19 6.32
N ALA A 56 12.00 0.98 6.58
CA ALA A 56 11.45 1.82 5.52
C ALA A 56 12.50 2.21 4.48
N GLU A 57 13.76 2.28 4.90
CA GLU A 57 14.87 2.67 4.02
C GLU A 57 15.13 1.69 2.88
N VAL A 58 14.71 0.42 3.00
CA VAL A 58 14.90 -0.56 1.93
C VAL A 58 13.78 -0.53 0.91
N ILE A 59 12.72 0.26 1.15
CA ILE A 59 11.61 0.39 0.22
C ILE A 59 11.92 1.51 -0.75
N GLU A 60 12.08 1.15 -2.01
CA GLU A 60 12.47 2.11 -3.05
C GLU A 60 11.28 2.78 -3.71
N GLN A 61 10.13 2.12 -3.76
CA GLN A 61 9.00 2.61 -4.53
C GLN A 61 7.68 2.17 -3.91
N LEU A 62 6.71 3.07 -3.90
CA LEU A 62 5.31 2.78 -3.59
C LEU A 62 4.48 2.95 -4.85
N VAL A 63 3.78 1.90 -5.24
CA VAL A 63 2.84 1.93 -6.37
C VAL A 63 1.43 1.79 -5.82
N PHE A 64 0.56 2.71 -6.19
CA PHE A 64 -0.79 2.76 -5.65
C PHE A 64 -1.81 2.99 -6.77
N GLY A 65 -2.83 2.13 -6.83
CA GLY A 65 -3.89 2.28 -7.83
C GLY A 65 -4.82 3.44 -7.50
N GLN A 66 -5.25 4.16 -8.52
CA GLN A 66 -6.14 5.28 -8.36
C GLN A 66 -7.08 5.39 -9.56
N VAL A 67 -8.39 5.32 -9.31
CA VAL A 67 -9.39 5.40 -10.37
C VAL A 67 -9.98 6.79 -10.44
N VAL A 68 -10.43 7.33 -9.30
CA VAL A 68 -10.98 8.68 -9.21
C VAL A 68 -10.00 9.53 -8.43
N GLN A 69 -9.42 10.53 -9.09
CA GLN A 69 -8.48 11.43 -8.46
C GLN A 69 -9.21 12.45 -7.60
N MET A 70 -8.64 12.71 -6.41
CA MET A 70 -9.11 13.78 -5.55
C MET A 70 -8.32 15.06 -5.82
N PRO A 71 -8.98 16.21 -5.92
CA PRO A 71 -8.25 17.47 -6.15
C PRO A 71 -7.20 17.76 -5.08
N GLU A 72 -7.46 17.34 -3.85
CA GLU A 72 -6.57 17.58 -2.70
C GLU A 72 -5.35 16.66 -2.73
N ALA A 73 -5.44 15.53 -3.42
CA ALA A 73 -4.36 14.54 -3.46
C ALA A 73 -4.32 13.89 -4.86
N PRO A 74 -3.88 14.62 -5.87
CA PRO A 74 -3.87 14.10 -7.24
C PRO A 74 -2.95 12.89 -7.42
N ASN A 75 -1.94 12.75 -6.58
CA ASN A 75 -1.10 11.55 -6.52
C ASN A 75 -1.16 10.98 -5.11
N ILE A 76 -2.06 10.03 -4.91
CA ILE A 76 -2.29 9.45 -3.59
C ILE A 76 -1.06 8.70 -3.07
N ALA A 77 -0.30 8.05 -3.93
CA ALA A 77 0.91 7.34 -3.51
C ALA A 77 1.93 8.29 -2.87
N ARG A 78 2.12 9.45 -3.49
CA ARG A 78 3.03 10.47 -2.96
C ARG A 78 2.58 10.96 -1.58
N GLU A 79 1.30 11.24 -1.42
CA GLU A 79 0.77 11.73 -0.14
C GLU A 79 0.89 10.66 0.95
N ILE A 80 0.67 9.40 0.61
CA ILE A 80 0.83 8.30 1.56
C ILE A 80 2.28 8.17 2.01
N VAL A 81 3.23 8.24 1.08
CA VAL A 81 4.66 8.17 1.41
C VAL A 81 5.05 9.31 2.35
N LEU A 82 4.66 10.54 2.01
CA LEU A 82 4.97 11.70 2.84
C LEU A 82 4.36 11.61 4.23
N GLY A 83 3.19 10.99 4.35
CA GLY A 83 2.48 10.84 5.61
C GLY A 83 2.92 9.65 6.46
N THR A 84 3.64 8.68 5.92
CA THR A 84 4.02 7.46 6.63
C THR A 84 5.52 7.27 6.77
N VAL A 85 6.26 7.45 5.69
CA VAL A 85 7.68 7.11 5.64
C VAL A 85 8.56 8.31 5.97
N ASN A 86 8.16 9.50 5.55
CA ASN A 86 8.94 10.72 5.73
C ASN A 86 8.60 11.53 6.97
N CYS A 87 7.80 10.97 7.85
CA CYS A 87 7.62 11.57 9.18
C CYS A 87 8.79 11.24 10.11
N LEU A 88 9.84 10.79 9.53
CA LEU A 88 11.05 10.43 10.28
C LEU A 88 12.00 11.61 10.32
#